data_aa4fb389914e7ecd150aab361c64de04
#
_entry.id   aa4fb389914e7ecd150aab361c64de04
#
_cell.length_a   1.000
_cell.length_b   1.000
_cell.length_c   1.000
_cell.angle_alpha   90.00
_cell.angle_beta   90.00
_cell.angle_gamma   90.00
#
_symmetry.space_group_name_H-M   'P 1'
#
loop_
_entity.id
_entity.type
_entity.pdbx_description
1 polymer ?
#
loop_
_entity_poly.entity_id
_entity_poly.type
_entity_poly.pdbx_seq_one_letter_code
_entity_poly.pdbx_strand_id
1 'polypeptide(L)'
;MRTNLEILSDAWQVLKGQRRLALGTLFVYMLILGTLSFIDSAATFGVVHLVWTSTGNLDVDGGILQIFWAGAFSLGSATFMLKIVRRANPDFEDIFSGFNQWKRATWTSIVYFVRLILWFLLLIIPGFIKYFAYAQTWYVLADYPELTANQAINRSEEMMQGHKIKLFLLMLWILLLVLLGVITLFIGFFWIGPWIAATSAQFYTEVKADWLRRNGIHAEPTPTAEDAGE
;
A
#
# COMPACT_ATOMS: atom_id res chain seq x y z
N MET A 1 12.16 -4.16 -19.11
CA MET A 1 11.61 -3.45 -17.95
C MET A 1 11.86 -1.96 -18.11
N ARG A 2 10.85 -1.11 -17.88
CA ARG A 2 10.92 0.35 -18.09
C ARG A 2 11.84 1.02 -17.07
N THR A 3 12.32 2.22 -17.39
CA THR A 3 13.10 3.03 -16.43
C THR A 3 12.21 3.60 -15.33
N ASN A 4 12.78 4.01 -14.19
CA ASN A 4 12.01 4.62 -13.11
C ASN A 4 11.32 5.93 -13.54
N LEU A 5 11.94 6.69 -14.44
CA LEU A 5 11.36 7.91 -14.99
C LEU A 5 10.16 7.63 -15.90
N GLU A 6 10.20 6.56 -16.69
CA GLU A 6 9.07 6.12 -17.49
C GLU A 6 7.90 5.68 -16.61
N ILE A 7 8.15 4.93 -15.53
CA ILE A 7 7.12 4.54 -14.57
C ILE A 7 6.45 5.77 -13.94
N LEU A 8 7.24 6.76 -13.55
CA LEU A 8 6.73 8.01 -12.99
C LEU A 8 5.89 8.81 -14.01
N SER A 9 6.36 8.89 -15.26
CA SER A 9 5.63 9.62 -16.31
C SER A 9 4.32 8.92 -16.69
N ASP A 10 4.34 7.62 -16.80
CA ASP A 10 3.15 6.81 -17.11
C ASP A 10 2.10 6.90 -16.00
N ALA A 11 2.52 6.81 -14.73
CA ALA A 11 1.65 7.01 -13.58
C ALA A 11 0.98 8.39 -13.63
N TRP A 12 1.73 9.42 -14.00
CA TRP A 12 1.18 10.77 -14.18
C TRP A 12 0.16 10.87 -15.31
N GLN A 13 0.43 10.22 -16.44
CA GLN A 13 -0.50 10.21 -17.58
C GLN A 13 -1.81 9.47 -17.25
N VAL A 14 -1.73 8.33 -16.57
CA VAL A 14 -2.91 7.58 -16.13
C VAL A 14 -3.77 8.43 -15.19
N LEU A 15 -3.15 9.13 -14.25
CA LEU A 15 -3.87 10.02 -13.34
C LEU A 15 -4.52 11.22 -14.04
N LYS A 16 -3.94 11.72 -15.14
CA LYS A 16 -4.52 12.86 -15.88
C LYS A 16 -5.96 12.63 -16.30
N GLY A 17 -6.33 11.40 -16.69
CA GLY A 17 -7.70 11.05 -17.08
C GLY A 17 -8.69 10.93 -15.93
N GLN A 18 -8.21 10.63 -14.69
CA GLN A 18 -9.06 10.32 -13.54
C GLN A 18 -8.74 11.19 -12.31
N ARG A 19 -8.21 12.39 -12.51
CA ARG A 19 -7.73 13.28 -11.43
C ARG A 19 -8.78 13.57 -10.38
N ARG A 20 -10.02 13.87 -10.79
CA ARG A 20 -11.10 14.22 -9.84
C ARG A 20 -11.39 13.06 -8.91
N LEU A 21 -11.46 11.85 -9.45
CA LEU A 21 -11.69 10.64 -8.67
C LEU A 21 -10.51 10.35 -7.74
N ALA A 22 -9.28 10.33 -8.27
CA ALA A 22 -8.07 10.04 -7.50
C ALA A 22 -7.80 11.07 -6.38
N LEU A 23 -8.07 12.35 -6.63
CA LEU A 23 -7.92 13.40 -5.61
C LEU A 23 -9.05 13.32 -4.57
N GLY A 24 -10.29 13.10 -5.02
CA GLY A 24 -11.44 12.97 -4.12
C GLY A 24 -11.29 11.77 -3.19
N THR A 25 -10.90 10.63 -3.72
CA THR A 25 -10.68 9.41 -2.93
C THR A 25 -9.50 9.55 -1.97
N LEU A 26 -8.39 10.18 -2.39
CA LEU A 26 -7.29 10.46 -1.49
C LEU A 26 -7.70 11.40 -0.36
N PHE A 27 -8.46 12.46 -0.68
CA PHE A 27 -8.94 13.41 0.32
C PHE A 27 -9.80 12.71 1.37
N VAL A 28 -10.78 11.91 0.94
CA VAL A 28 -11.63 11.14 1.85
C VAL A 28 -10.82 10.10 2.64
N TYR A 29 -9.88 9.41 1.98
CA TYR A 29 -8.97 8.48 2.65
C TYR A 29 -8.15 9.17 3.75
N MET A 30 -7.56 10.33 3.47
CA MET A 30 -6.83 11.13 4.46
C MET A 30 -7.74 11.63 5.60
N LEU A 31 -8.97 12.02 5.28
CA LEU A 31 -9.93 12.47 6.27
C LEU A 31 -10.35 11.31 7.19
N ILE A 32 -10.61 10.13 6.64
CA ILE A 32 -10.95 8.93 7.42
C ILE A 32 -9.77 8.51 8.30
N LEU A 33 -8.56 8.37 7.73
CA LEU A 33 -7.39 8.01 8.52
C LEU A 33 -7.05 9.08 9.58
N GLY A 34 -7.19 10.35 9.23
CA GLY A 34 -6.97 11.44 10.17
C GLY A 34 -7.96 11.41 11.33
N THR A 35 -9.24 11.20 11.05
CA THR A 35 -10.27 11.07 12.10
C THR A 35 -10.09 9.82 12.96
N LEU A 36 -9.78 8.70 12.34
CA LEU A 36 -9.49 7.45 13.07
C LEU A 36 -8.25 7.59 13.94
N SER A 37 -7.17 8.17 13.43
CA SER A 37 -5.96 8.45 14.21
C SER A 37 -6.21 9.43 15.34
N PHE A 38 -7.07 10.44 15.11
CA PHE A 38 -7.45 11.40 16.15
C PHE A 38 -8.28 10.71 17.25
N ILE A 39 -9.26 9.89 16.88
CA ILE A 39 -10.09 9.13 17.83
C ILE A 39 -9.21 8.17 18.63
N ASP A 40 -8.31 7.43 17.96
CA ASP A 40 -7.39 6.51 18.61
C ASP A 40 -6.43 7.25 19.57
N SER A 41 -5.87 8.37 19.13
CA SER A 41 -5.02 9.21 19.98
C SER A 41 -5.79 9.78 21.18
N ALA A 42 -7.03 10.22 20.98
CA ALA A 42 -7.86 10.74 22.06
C ALA A 42 -8.26 9.63 23.06
N ALA A 43 -8.61 8.44 22.54
CA ALA A 43 -8.92 7.28 23.37
C ALA A 43 -7.68 6.83 24.15
N THR A 44 -6.54 6.72 23.48
CA THR A 44 -5.26 6.32 24.10
C THR A 44 -4.84 7.37 25.16
N PHE A 45 -4.96 8.67 24.87
CA PHE A 45 -4.64 9.71 25.82
C PHE A 45 -5.59 9.65 27.04
N GLY A 46 -6.89 9.43 26.82
CA GLY A 46 -7.86 9.27 27.91
C GLY A 46 -7.57 8.04 28.77
N VAL A 47 -7.27 6.89 28.16
CA VAL A 47 -6.92 5.65 28.87
C VAL A 47 -5.59 5.80 29.60
N VAL A 48 -4.55 6.37 28.96
CA VAL A 48 -3.27 6.63 29.60
C VAL A 48 -3.42 7.55 30.80
N HIS A 49 -4.25 8.59 30.70
CA HIS A 49 -4.52 9.50 31.81
C HIS A 49 -5.23 8.78 32.97
N LEU A 50 -6.21 7.95 32.68
CA LEU A 50 -6.95 7.19 33.69
C LEU A 50 -6.05 6.12 34.35
N VAL A 51 -5.25 5.42 33.58
CA VAL A 51 -4.33 4.38 34.09
C VAL A 51 -3.18 5.01 34.86
N TRP A 52 -2.61 6.13 34.39
CA TRP A 52 -1.60 6.89 35.11
C TRP A 52 -2.09 7.34 36.49
N THR A 53 -3.34 7.81 36.57
CA THR A 53 -3.92 8.25 37.84
C THR A 53 -4.23 7.11 38.79
N SER A 54 -4.46 5.89 38.27
CA SER A 54 -4.87 4.72 39.06
C SER A 54 -3.71 3.76 39.43
N THR A 55 -2.75 3.56 38.55
CA THR A 55 -1.72 2.52 38.71
C THR A 55 -0.26 3.00 38.56
N GLY A 56 -0.04 4.18 38.00
CA GLY A 56 1.32 4.71 37.75
C GLY A 56 2.09 3.98 36.64
N ASN A 57 1.47 3.04 35.93
CA ASN A 57 2.06 2.27 34.83
C ASN A 57 1.47 2.67 33.49
N LEU A 58 2.31 2.73 32.45
CA LEU A 58 1.90 2.99 31.06
C LEU A 58 1.55 1.66 30.35
N ASP A 59 0.27 1.38 30.20
CA ASP A 59 -0.19 0.31 29.32
C ASP A 59 -0.64 0.94 27.96
N VAL A 60 0.06 0.58 26.89
CA VAL A 60 -0.16 1.13 25.55
C VAL A 60 -1.01 0.16 24.74
N ASP A 61 -2.33 0.26 24.84
CA ASP A 61 -3.28 -0.62 24.14
C ASP A 61 -3.75 -0.12 22.75
N GLY A 62 -3.35 1.08 22.30
CA GLY A 62 -3.82 1.67 21.04
C GLY A 62 -3.32 0.99 19.76
N GLY A 63 -2.23 0.21 19.82
CA GLY A 63 -1.58 -0.36 18.64
C GLY A 63 -2.35 -1.47 17.92
N ILE A 64 -3.17 -2.24 18.64
CA ILE A 64 -3.90 -3.40 18.08
C ILE A 64 -5.01 -2.93 17.14
N LEU A 65 -5.72 -1.89 17.51
CA LEU A 65 -6.79 -1.31 16.68
C LEU A 65 -6.24 -0.75 15.36
N GLN A 66 -5.07 -0.11 15.41
CA GLN A 66 -4.39 0.42 14.21
C GLN A 66 -4.01 -0.70 13.24
N ILE A 67 -3.51 -1.83 13.72
CA ILE A 67 -3.16 -2.99 12.86
C ILE A 67 -4.40 -3.52 12.12
N PHE A 68 -5.54 -3.55 12.81
CA PHE A 68 -6.81 -3.98 12.23
C PHE A 68 -7.25 -3.06 11.06
N TRP A 69 -7.29 -1.75 11.29
CA TRP A 69 -7.72 -0.80 10.27
C TRP A 69 -6.71 -0.67 9.14
N ALA A 70 -5.40 -0.68 9.45
CA ALA A 70 -4.33 -0.54 8.48
C ALA A 70 -4.37 -1.65 7.42
N GLY A 71 -4.67 -2.89 7.80
CA GLY A 71 -4.78 -4.01 6.86
C GLY A 71 -5.91 -3.84 5.85
N ALA A 72 -7.11 -3.54 6.35
CA ALA A 72 -8.28 -3.35 5.49
C ALA A 72 -8.10 -2.18 4.51
N PHE A 73 -7.61 -1.05 5.00
CA PHE A 73 -7.34 0.11 4.15
C PHE A 73 -6.19 -0.11 3.17
N SER A 74 -5.14 -0.83 3.56
CA SER A 74 -4.03 -1.16 2.64
C SER A 74 -4.50 -2.04 1.49
N LEU A 75 -5.36 -3.03 1.76
CA LEU A 75 -5.94 -3.88 0.73
C LEU A 75 -6.89 -3.09 -0.18
N GLY A 76 -7.79 -2.27 0.38
CA GLY A 76 -8.71 -1.44 -0.39
C GLY A 76 -7.97 -0.43 -1.27
N SER A 77 -6.97 0.26 -0.73
CA SER A 77 -6.16 1.21 -1.51
C SER A 77 -5.36 0.53 -2.63
N ALA A 78 -4.83 -0.68 -2.39
CA ALA A 78 -4.14 -1.46 -3.41
C ALA A 78 -5.11 -1.86 -4.54
N THR A 79 -6.31 -2.33 -4.21
CA THR A 79 -7.36 -2.66 -5.18
C THR A 79 -7.73 -1.45 -6.03
N PHE A 80 -8.02 -0.32 -5.39
CA PHE A 80 -8.37 0.93 -6.08
C PHE A 80 -7.26 1.40 -7.04
N MET A 81 -6.01 1.42 -6.56
CA MET A 81 -4.88 1.87 -7.38
C MET A 81 -4.60 0.93 -8.55
N LEU A 82 -4.76 -0.38 -8.37
CA LEU A 82 -4.67 -1.34 -9.47
C LEU A 82 -5.75 -1.10 -10.54
N LYS A 83 -6.98 -0.81 -10.14
CA LYS A 83 -8.06 -0.46 -11.09
C LYS A 83 -7.73 0.83 -11.85
N ILE A 84 -7.21 1.87 -11.17
CA ILE A 84 -6.77 3.10 -11.83
C ILE A 84 -5.71 2.81 -12.89
N VAL A 85 -4.65 2.08 -12.52
CA VAL A 85 -3.52 1.79 -13.41
C VAL A 85 -3.96 0.93 -14.59
N ARG A 86 -4.86 -0.02 -14.37
CA ARG A 86 -5.43 -0.90 -15.42
C ARG A 86 -6.57 -0.27 -16.20
N ARG A 87 -7.02 0.94 -15.85
CA ARG A 87 -8.19 1.62 -16.42
C ARG A 87 -9.49 0.80 -16.34
N ALA A 88 -9.65 0.03 -15.27
CA ALA A 88 -10.75 -0.92 -15.05
C ALA A 88 -11.87 -0.30 -14.20
N ASN A 89 -12.42 0.83 -14.64
CA ASN A 89 -13.54 1.54 -14.00
C ASN A 89 -13.40 1.61 -12.46
N PRO A 90 -12.42 2.37 -11.93
CA PRO A 90 -12.24 2.52 -10.50
C PRO A 90 -13.45 3.25 -9.90
N ASP A 91 -13.94 2.74 -8.76
CA ASP A 91 -15.00 3.38 -7.99
C ASP A 91 -14.48 3.75 -6.60
N PHE A 92 -15.12 4.77 -6.00
CA PHE A 92 -14.82 5.19 -4.63
C PHE A 92 -15.00 4.05 -3.62
N GLU A 93 -15.98 3.18 -3.83
CA GLU A 93 -16.27 2.01 -2.99
C GLU A 93 -15.12 1.01 -2.94
N ASP A 94 -14.25 0.99 -3.95
CA ASP A 94 -13.11 0.06 -4.00
C ASP A 94 -12.12 0.25 -2.85
N ILE A 95 -12.04 1.45 -2.28
CA ILE A 95 -11.21 1.72 -1.10
C ILE A 95 -11.70 0.92 0.12
N PHE A 96 -13.01 0.71 0.20
CA PHE A 96 -13.62 -0.05 1.29
C PHE A 96 -13.69 -1.56 1.01
N SER A 97 -13.30 -2.01 -0.18
CA SER A 97 -13.31 -3.43 -0.54
C SER A 97 -12.49 -4.32 0.40
N GLY A 98 -11.44 -3.77 1.02
CA GLY A 98 -10.64 -4.46 2.02
C GLY A 98 -11.43 -4.83 3.29
N PHE A 99 -12.50 -4.10 3.61
CA PHE A 99 -13.38 -4.43 4.74
C PHE A 99 -14.24 -5.67 4.47
N ASN A 100 -14.58 -5.97 3.22
CA ASN A 100 -15.28 -7.19 2.86
C ASN A 100 -14.44 -8.44 3.17
N GLN A 101 -13.11 -8.28 3.21
CA GLN A 101 -12.13 -9.33 3.50
C GLN A 101 -11.29 -8.99 4.75
N TRP A 102 -11.89 -8.30 5.74
CA TRP A 102 -11.18 -7.76 6.89
C TRP A 102 -10.35 -8.80 7.64
N LYS A 103 -10.90 -10.03 7.84
CA LYS A 103 -10.18 -11.13 8.53
C LYS A 103 -8.87 -11.47 7.81
N ARG A 104 -8.91 -11.56 6.49
CA ARG A 104 -7.75 -11.86 5.65
C ARG A 104 -6.75 -10.71 5.66
N ALA A 105 -7.23 -9.47 5.53
CA ALA A 105 -6.41 -8.27 5.55
C ALA A 105 -5.70 -8.10 6.91
N THR A 106 -6.42 -8.22 8.02
CA THR A 106 -5.85 -8.13 9.37
C THR A 106 -4.85 -9.26 9.63
N TRP A 107 -5.17 -10.49 9.27
CA TRP A 107 -4.24 -11.61 9.41
C TRP A 107 -2.95 -11.38 8.62
N THR A 108 -3.07 -10.86 7.40
CA THR A 108 -1.91 -10.51 6.58
C THR A 108 -1.07 -9.41 7.23
N SER A 109 -1.70 -8.39 7.83
CA SER A 109 -0.97 -7.34 8.58
C SER A 109 -0.17 -7.95 9.73
N ILE A 110 -0.78 -8.80 10.53
CA ILE A 110 -0.12 -9.44 11.67
C ILE A 110 1.09 -10.26 11.20
N VAL A 111 0.89 -11.14 10.21
CA VAL A 111 1.97 -11.99 9.69
C VAL A 111 3.08 -11.14 9.05
N TYR A 112 2.72 -10.10 8.32
CA TYR A 112 3.66 -9.16 7.71
C TYR A 112 4.54 -8.48 8.77
N PHE A 113 3.92 -7.88 9.79
CA PHE A 113 4.65 -7.19 10.86
C PHE A 113 5.49 -8.15 11.69
N VAL A 114 4.96 -9.32 12.07
CA VAL A 114 5.73 -10.32 12.82
C VAL A 114 6.96 -10.76 12.03
N ARG A 115 6.81 -11.10 10.76
CA ARG A 115 7.95 -11.47 9.91
C ARG A 115 8.97 -10.35 9.80
N LEU A 116 8.51 -9.10 9.62
CA LEU A 116 9.39 -7.95 9.47
C LEU A 116 10.17 -7.69 10.78
N ILE A 117 9.48 -7.69 11.93
CA ILE A 117 10.11 -7.53 13.25
C ILE A 117 11.16 -8.61 13.49
N LEU A 118 10.85 -9.87 13.19
CA LEU A 118 11.82 -10.97 13.36
C LEU A 118 13.09 -10.75 12.54
N TRP A 119 12.96 -10.26 11.30
CA TRP A 119 14.13 -9.95 10.48
C TRP A 119 14.93 -8.75 10.99
N PHE A 120 14.25 -7.70 11.49
CA PHE A 120 14.92 -6.55 12.10
C PHE A 120 15.58 -6.91 13.42
N LEU A 121 14.97 -7.81 14.20
CA LEU A 121 15.55 -8.31 15.45
C LEU A 121 16.80 -9.16 15.20
N LEU A 122 16.80 -9.92 14.11
CA LEU A 122 17.94 -10.76 13.75
C LEU A 122 19.13 -9.89 13.32
N LEU A 123 18.94 -8.98 12.39
CA LEU A 123 19.93 -8.02 11.88
C LEU A 123 19.22 -6.87 11.14
N ILE A 124 19.70 -5.66 11.30
CA ILE A 124 19.14 -4.46 10.67
C ILE A 124 19.20 -4.55 9.13
N ILE A 125 20.34 -4.95 8.56
CA ILE A 125 20.53 -5.03 7.10
C ILE A 125 19.60 -6.03 6.44
N PRO A 126 19.48 -7.31 6.88
CA PRO A 126 18.48 -8.23 6.37
C PRO A 126 17.04 -7.75 6.56
N GLY A 127 16.75 -7.04 7.65
CA GLY A 127 15.45 -6.41 7.88
C GLY A 127 15.06 -5.47 6.74
N PHE A 128 15.95 -4.57 6.34
CA PHE A 128 15.73 -3.69 5.19
C PHE A 128 15.55 -4.46 3.87
N ILE A 129 16.36 -5.49 3.63
CA ILE A 129 16.23 -6.33 2.43
C ILE A 129 14.86 -7.00 2.37
N LYS A 130 14.35 -7.49 3.50
CA LYS A 130 13.02 -8.11 3.60
C LYS A 130 11.89 -7.09 3.54
N TYR A 131 12.06 -5.88 4.08
CA TYR A 131 11.12 -4.79 3.89
C TYR A 131 10.85 -4.52 2.39
N PHE A 132 11.91 -4.40 1.58
CA PHE A 132 11.77 -4.26 0.14
C PHE A 132 11.17 -5.51 -0.53
N ALA A 133 11.50 -6.71 -0.06
CA ALA A 133 10.96 -7.95 -0.59
C ALA A 133 9.44 -8.06 -0.36
N TYR A 134 8.92 -7.56 0.75
CA TYR A 134 7.51 -7.62 1.12
C TYR A 134 6.70 -6.42 0.64
N ALA A 135 7.32 -5.45 0.01
CA ALA A 135 6.69 -4.18 -0.39
C ALA A 135 5.45 -4.34 -1.30
N GLN A 136 5.37 -5.43 -2.07
CA GLN A 136 4.28 -5.67 -3.02
C GLN A 136 3.17 -6.56 -2.45
N THR A 137 3.24 -6.96 -1.17
CA THR A 137 2.30 -7.92 -0.55
C THR A 137 0.84 -7.50 -0.71
N TRP A 138 0.51 -6.22 -0.52
CA TRP A 138 -0.86 -5.74 -0.60
C TRP A 138 -1.42 -5.80 -2.01
N TYR A 139 -0.61 -5.52 -3.02
CA TYR A 139 -0.99 -5.63 -4.42
C TYR A 139 -1.17 -7.10 -4.83
N VAL A 140 -0.30 -7.99 -4.35
CA VAL A 140 -0.45 -9.45 -4.55
C VAL A 140 -1.74 -9.94 -3.90
N LEU A 141 -2.04 -9.47 -2.67
CA LEU A 141 -3.25 -9.86 -1.95
C LEU A 141 -4.51 -9.37 -2.66
N ALA A 142 -4.46 -8.19 -3.27
CA ALA A 142 -5.56 -7.64 -4.06
C ALA A 142 -5.79 -8.39 -5.38
N ASP A 143 -4.69 -8.80 -6.03
CA ASP A 143 -4.73 -9.47 -7.34
C ASP A 143 -5.08 -10.96 -7.27
N TYR A 144 -4.77 -11.60 -6.14
CA TYR A 144 -4.95 -13.04 -5.94
C TYR A 144 -5.78 -13.28 -4.66
N PRO A 145 -7.11 -13.16 -4.75
CA PRO A 145 -8.00 -13.29 -3.59
C PRO A 145 -7.93 -14.65 -2.90
N GLU A 146 -7.50 -15.69 -3.62
CA GLU A 146 -7.37 -17.06 -3.12
C GLU A 146 -6.13 -17.30 -2.25
N LEU A 147 -5.11 -16.41 -2.33
CA LEU A 147 -3.87 -16.60 -1.59
C LEU A 147 -4.05 -16.31 -0.09
N THR A 148 -3.44 -17.15 0.72
CA THR A 148 -3.28 -16.89 2.16
C THR A 148 -2.23 -15.79 2.41
N ALA A 149 -2.22 -15.22 3.62
CA ALA A 149 -1.25 -14.19 4.03
C ALA A 149 0.20 -14.62 3.76
N ASN A 150 0.56 -15.85 4.17
CA ASN A 150 1.90 -16.37 3.97
C ASN A 150 2.26 -16.52 2.49
N GLN A 151 1.32 -17.02 1.68
CA GLN A 151 1.51 -17.17 0.24
C GLN A 151 1.66 -15.82 -0.46
N ALA A 152 0.88 -14.81 -0.08
CA ALA A 152 0.98 -13.46 -0.64
C ALA A 152 2.33 -12.80 -0.31
N ILE A 153 2.83 -12.94 0.94
CA ILE A 153 4.14 -12.44 1.33
C ILE A 153 5.26 -13.16 0.56
N ASN A 154 5.20 -14.48 0.47
CA ASN A 154 6.20 -15.26 -0.28
C ASN A 154 6.17 -14.92 -1.78
N ARG A 155 4.98 -14.77 -2.36
CA ARG A 155 4.83 -14.35 -3.76
C ARG A 155 5.40 -12.96 -4.00
N SER A 156 5.18 -12.02 -3.08
CA SER A 156 5.82 -10.70 -3.13
C SER A 156 7.34 -10.81 -3.12
N GLU A 157 7.90 -11.66 -2.25
CA GLU A 157 9.34 -11.88 -2.16
C GLU A 157 9.91 -12.46 -3.46
N GLU A 158 9.23 -13.45 -4.07
CA GLU A 158 9.62 -14.04 -5.35
C GLU A 158 9.60 -13.01 -6.49
N MET A 159 8.52 -12.22 -6.59
CA MET A 159 8.39 -11.18 -7.60
C MET A 159 9.49 -10.12 -7.47
N MET A 160 9.86 -9.76 -6.23
CA MET A 160 10.86 -8.74 -5.94
C MET A 160 12.31 -9.21 -6.11
N GLN A 161 12.55 -10.49 -6.46
CA GLN A 161 13.90 -10.97 -6.76
C GLN A 161 14.46 -10.25 -7.99
N GLY A 162 15.62 -9.63 -7.83
CA GLY A 162 16.26 -8.80 -8.85
C GLY A 162 15.74 -7.36 -8.97
N HIS A 163 14.64 -7.00 -8.30
CA HIS A 163 14.01 -5.69 -8.42
C HIS A 163 14.11 -4.80 -7.18
N LYS A 164 14.74 -5.29 -6.09
CA LYS A 164 14.87 -4.57 -4.82
C LYS A 164 15.62 -3.24 -4.97
N ILE A 165 16.72 -3.23 -5.74
CA ILE A 165 17.50 -2.01 -6.01
C ILE A 165 16.67 -1.01 -6.83
N LYS A 166 15.90 -1.49 -7.81
CA LYS A 166 15.04 -0.64 -8.62
C LYS A 166 13.96 0.05 -7.77
N LEU A 167 13.35 -0.69 -6.83
CA LEU A 167 12.40 -0.13 -5.88
C LEU A 167 13.08 0.88 -4.94
N PHE A 168 14.28 0.58 -4.46
CA PHE A 168 15.05 1.51 -3.64
C PHE A 168 15.31 2.84 -4.37
N LEU A 169 15.76 2.79 -5.62
CA LEU A 169 15.95 3.99 -6.44
C LEU A 169 14.65 4.74 -6.70
N LEU A 170 13.55 4.02 -6.92
CA LEU A 170 12.23 4.62 -7.05
C LEU A 170 11.81 5.35 -5.76
N MET A 171 12.04 4.73 -4.60
CA MET A 171 11.77 5.37 -3.30
C MET A 171 12.64 6.61 -3.08
N LEU A 172 13.87 6.63 -3.58
CA LEU A 172 14.73 7.81 -3.52
C LEU A 172 14.17 8.98 -4.35
N TRP A 173 13.63 8.70 -5.54
CA TRP A 173 12.89 9.69 -6.33
C TRP A 173 11.63 10.19 -5.64
N ILE A 174 10.86 9.28 -5.03
CA ILE A 174 9.68 9.62 -4.23
C ILE A 174 10.08 10.50 -3.04
N LEU A 175 11.18 10.19 -2.36
CA LEU A 175 11.70 10.99 -1.25
C LEU A 175 12.03 12.43 -1.68
N LEU A 176 12.64 12.60 -2.86
CA LEU A 176 12.89 13.93 -3.42
C LEU A 176 11.59 14.70 -3.69
N LEU A 177 10.56 14.03 -4.20
CA LEU A 177 9.25 14.64 -4.43
C LEU A 177 8.57 15.01 -3.09
N VAL A 178 8.67 14.15 -2.08
CA VAL A 178 8.14 14.42 -0.73
C VAL A 178 8.85 15.65 -0.13
N LEU A 179 10.17 15.73 -0.25
CA LEU A 179 10.94 16.89 0.23
C LEU A 179 10.51 18.18 -0.47
N LEU A 180 10.27 18.13 -1.78
CA LEU A 180 9.71 19.25 -2.53
C LEU A 180 8.31 19.63 -2.05
N GLY A 181 7.48 18.64 -1.71
CA GLY A 181 6.15 18.83 -1.14
C GLY A 181 6.18 19.54 0.23
N VAL A 182 7.16 19.23 1.06
CA VAL A 182 7.38 19.93 2.35
C VAL A 182 7.77 21.39 2.12
N ILE A 183 8.69 21.65 1.17
CA ILE A 183 9.13 23.02 0.82
C ILE A 183 7.94 23.87 0.32
N THR A 184 6.97 23.27 -0.35
CA THR A 184 5.74 23.96 -0.81
C THR A 184 4.66 24.09 0.26
N LEU A 185 5.01 24.11 1.55
CA LEU A 185 4.09 24.26 2.70
C LEU A 185 2.94 23.24 2.69
N PHE A 186 3.25 21.98 2.38
CA PHE A 186 2.30 20.86 2.33
C PHE A 186 1.25 20.91 1.20
N ILE A 187 1.10 22.02 0.49
CA ILE A 187 0.16 22.10 -0.65
C ILE A 187 0.52 21.06 -1.73
N GLY A 188 1.81 20.83 -1.93
CA GLY A 188 2.31 19.83 -2.89
C GLY A 188 1.87 18.41 -2.58
N PHE A 189 1.65 18.04 -1.31
CA PHE A 189 1.25 16.68 -0.93
C PHE A 189 -0.09 16.25 -1.51
N PHE A 190 -1.02 17.19 -1.68
CA PHE A 190 -2.32 16.91 -2.27
C PHE A 190 -2.19 16.37 -3.72
N TRP A 191 -1.19 16.83 -4.46
CA TRP A 191 -0.92 16.38 -5.83
C TRP A 191 0.05 15.20 -5.88
N ILE A 192 1.04 15.16 -4.99
CA ILE A 192 2.09 14.14 -4.96
C ILE A 192 1.54 12.80 -4.42
N GLY A 193 0.60 12.82 -3.48
CA GLY A 193 0.04 11.62 -2.86
C GLY A 193 -0.54 10.61 -3.86
N PRO A 194 -1.54 10.98 -4.70
CA PRO A 194 -2.07 10.09 -5.73
C PRO A 194 -1.02 9.63 -6.72
N TRP A 195 -0.06 10.48 -7.03
CA TRP A 195 1.02 10.15 -7.96
C TRP A 195 1.94 9.06 -7.39
N ILE A 196 2.33 9.15 -6.11
CA ILE A 196 3.11 8.12 -5.43
C ILE A 196 2.36 6.79 -5.41
N ALA A 197 1.07 6.81 -5.09
CA ALA A 197 0.24 5.61 -5.03
C ALA A 197 0.11 4.94 -6.41
N ALA A 198 -0.15 5.73 -7.46
CA ALA A 198 -0.21 5.25 -8.83
C ALA A 198 1.15 4.70 -9.31
N THR A 199 2.25 5.37 -8.95
CA THR A 199 3.61 4.91 -9.28
C THR A 199 3.91 3.55 -8.64
N SER A 200 3.51 3.35 -7.38
CA SER A 200 3.69 2.07 -6.70
C SER A 200 2.88 0.93 -7.35
N ALA A 201 1.64 1.21 -7.74
CA ALA A 201 0.80 0.24 -8.47
C ALA A 201 1.36 -0.06 -9.87
N GLN A 202 1.87 0.95 -10.58
CA GLN A 202 2.51 0.77 -11.88
C GLN A 202 3.78 -0.08 -11.75
N PHE A 203 4.60 0.17 -10.74
CA PHE A 203 5.78 -0.64 -10.45
C PHE A 203 5.40 -2.10 -10.19
N TYR A 204 4.33 -2.35 -9.42
CA TYR A 204 3.83 -3.70 -9.20
C TYR A 204 3.44 -4.40 -10.51
N THR A 205 2.70 -3.72 -11.40
CA THR A 205 2.29 -4.33 -12.67
C THR A 205 3.48 -4.75 -13.53
N GLU A 206 4.57 -3.96 -13.53
CA GLU A 206 5.80 -4.32 -14.23
C GLU A 206 6.53 -5.51 -13.61
N VAL A 207 6.66 -5.50 -12.28
CA VAL A 207 7.32 -6.60 -11.55
C VAL A 207 6.53 -7.90 -11.73
N LYS A 208 5.19 -7.83 -11.70
CA LYS A 208 4.31 -8.96 -11.98
C LYS A 208 4.52 -9.49 -13.40
N ALA A 209 4.52 -8.61 -14.40
CA ALA A 209 4.71 -9.00 -15.79
C ALA A 209 6.09 -9.67 -16.02
N ASP A 210 7.13 -9.19 -15.34
CA ASP A 210 8.46 -9.80 -15.42
C ASP A 210 8.51 -11.16 -14.73
N TRP A 211 7.87 -11.28 -13.57
CA TRP A 211 7.75 -12.54 -12.84
C TRP A 211 7.00 -13.59 -13.66
N LEU A 212 5.87 -13.25 -14.30
CA LEU A 212 5.11 -14.13 -15.17
C LEU A 212 5.98 -14.63 -16.35
N ARG A 213 6.72 -13.73 -17.00
CA ARG A 213 7.64 -14.09 -18.09
C ARG A 213 8.73 -15.06 -17.64
N ARG A 214 9.33 -14.82 -16.46
CA ARG A 214 10.39 -15.70 -15.91
C ARG A 214 9.89 -17.10 -15.60
N ASN A 215 8.61 -17.23 -15.22
CA ASN A 215 8.00 -18.53 -14.91
C ASN A 215 7.27 -19.17 -16.10
N GLY A 216 7.38 -18.61 -17.31
CA GLY A 216 6.73 -19.15 -18.51
C GLY A 216 5.19 -19.11 -18.45
N ILE A 217 4.63 -18.30 -17.58
CA ILE A 217 3.18 -18.13 -17.42
C ILE A 217 2.76 -17.02 -18.38
N HIS A 218 1.96 -17.35 -19.38
CA HIS A 218 1.36 -16.34 -20.23
C HIS A 218 0.39 -15.51 -19.39
N ALA A 219 0.59 -14.18 -19.40
CA ALA A 219 -0.36 -13.28 -18.75
C ALA A 219 -1.73 -13.47 -19.42
N GLU A 220 -2.74 -13.85 -18.65
CA GLU A 220 -4.11 -13.65 -19.12
C GLU A 220 -4.28 -12.17 -19.44
N PRO A 221 -4.88 -11.83 -20.60
CA PRO A 221 -5.18 -10.44 -20.92
C PRO A 221 -5.95 -9.86 -19.74
N THR A 222 -5.46 -8.76 -19.18
CA THR A 222 -6.19 -8.01 -18.15
C THR A 222 -7.55 -7.70 -18.74
N PRO A 223 -8.68 -8.02 -18.06
CA PRO A 223 -10.00 -7.68 -18.54
C PRO A 223 -10.03 -6.18 -18.83
N THR A 224 -10.27 -5.86 -20.09
CA THR A 224 -10.45 -4.49 -20.55
C THR A 224 -11.87 -4.03 -20.18
N ALA A 225 -12.10 -2.73 -20.15
CA ALA A 225 -13.45 -2.18 -19.86
C ALA A 225 -14.53 -2.70 -20.82
N GLU A 226 -14.17 -3.31 -21.95
CA GLU A 226 -15.07 -3.96 -22.89
C GLU A 226 -15.60 -5.30 -22.38
N ASP A 227 -14.83 -6.04 -21.57
CA ASP A 227 -15.23 -7.36 -21.03
C ASP A 227 -16.16 -7.25 -19.81
N ALA A 228 -16.35 -6.06 -19.27
CA ALA A 228 -17.21 -5.79 -18.11
C ALA A 228 -18.61 -5.26 -18.50
N GLY A 229 -18.92 -5.22 -19.79
CA GLY A 229 -20.17 -4.65 -20.34
C GLY A 229 -21.15 -5.66 -20.92
N GLU A 230 -20.95 -6.99 -20.75
CA GLU A 230 -21.93 -8.03 -21.11
C GLU A 230 -22.65 -8.60 -19.90
#